data_d58ff922f0ea6912cca08fa460ff3437
#
_entry.id   d58ff922f0ea6912cca08fa460ff3437
#
_cell.length_a   1.000
_cell.length_b   1.000
_cell.length_c   1.000
_cell.angle_alpha   90.00
_cell.angle_beta   90.00
_cell.angle_gamma   90.00
#
_symmetry.space_group_name_H-M   'P 1'
#
loop_
_entity.id
_entity.type
_entity.pdbx_description
1 polymer ?
#
loop_
_entity_poly.entity_id
_entity_poly.type
_entity_poly.pdbx_seq_one_letter_code
_entity_poly.pdbx_strand_id
1 'polypeptide(L)'
;MRGLAAGWNAEAQHHYHLACGELARSTLADAGARRPPAVFAEAFGLLAGQLDRQTRGDADAMLRIIDSTPIPLGKLCDWAKSNGRFRGLKMHVVFNPGRALPRVLDITDANVNDARVGRAGAVEAGATHVFDKGYCHYGWWRAIDAAGSFFVTRPKTNMGLAVARARPLGERAGEGFVVLADEEVRFASKGDSKLPIALRRVTIERDDGRQIALLTNDLARSAVEVGALYKARWQIELLFRWLKQHLKIRRFLGNNDNAIRLQLYAAMIAYALLRLAARANAVKLPFLRFVDLVATCLFERRKIGAIEKPPPVNPTRASQKTSPDQLGFCYA
;
A
#
# COMPACT_ATOMS: atom_id res chain seq x y z
N MET A 1 23.59 -0.14 -6.38
CA MET A 1 24.15 -1.51 -6.29
C MET A 1 25.51 -1.59 -5.56
N ARG A 2 26.53 -0.75 -5.87
CA ARG A 2 27.85 -0.83 -5.18
C ARG A 2 27.71 -0.76 -3.65
N GLY A 3 27.03 0.24 -3.11
CA GLY A 3 26.85 0.38 -1.67
C GLY A 3 26.05 -0.76 -1.02
N LEU A 4 25.10 -1.37 -1.76
CA LEU A 4 24.37 -2.53 -1.27
C LEU A 4 25.27 -3.76 -1.15
N ALA A 5 26.06 -4.07 -2.19
CA ALA A 5 26.98 -5.20 -2.16
C ALA A 5 28.10 -4.99 -1.12
N ALA A 6 28.65 -3.77 -1.01
CA ALA A 6 29.65 -3.47 0.01
C ALA A 6 29.10 -3.60 1.43
N GLY A 7 27.91 -3.04 1.70
CA GLY A 7 27.26 -3.17 3.01
C GLY A 7 26.92 -4.62 3.37
N TRP A 8 26.45 -5.40 2.39
CA TRP A 8 26.23 -6.83 2.59
C TRP A 8 27.54 -7.55 2.94
N ASN A 9 28.58 -7.38 2.13
CA ASN A 9 29.84 -8.08 2.30
C ASN A 9 30.58 -7.68 3.61
N ALA A 10 30.38 -6.45 4.08
CA ALA A 10 30.94 -6.00 5.37
C ALA A 10 30.34 -6.76 6.56
N GLU A 11 29.12 -7.29 6.42
CA GLU A 11 28.41 -8.06 7.44
C GLU A 11 28.52 -9.59 7.24
N ALA A 12 29.43 -10.07 6.41
CA ALA A 12 29.54 -11.47 5.99
C ALA A 12 29.62 -12.46 7.16
N GLN A 13 30.26 -12.09 8.27
CA GLN A 13 30.34 -12.87 9.50
C GLN A 13 28.96 -13.18 10.14
N HIS A 14 27.92 -12.41 9.80
CA HIS A 14 26.57 -12.59 10.32
C HIS A 14 25.66 -13.37 9.37
N HIS A 15 26.14 -13.74 8.17
CA HIS A 15 25.32 -14.37 7.11
C HIS A 15 25.28 -15.89 7.17
N TYR A 16 25.95 -16.53 8.14
CA TYR A 16 26.07 -17.99 8.22
C TYR A 16 24.74 -18.75 8.16
N HIS A 17 23.64 -18.11 8.62
CA HIS A 17 22.30 -18.71 8.63
C HIS A 17 21.48 -18.42 7.36
N LEU A 18 21.99 -17.59 6.45
CA LEU A 18 21.29 -17.18 5.23
C LEU A 18 21.65 -18.03 4.03
N ALA A 19 22.61 -18.97 4.18
CA ALA A 19 23.18 -19.79 3.10
C ALA A 19 23.57 -18.95 1.86
N CYS A 20 24.01 -17.71 2.09
CA CYS A 20 24.39 -16.76 1.06
C CYS A 20 25.75 -16.17 1.40
N GLY A 21 26.72 -16.33 0.49
CA GLY A 21 28.06 -15.78 0.64
C GLY A 21 28.18 -14.33 0.17
N GLU A 22 29.37 -13.95 -0.25
CA GLU A 22 29.63 -12.63 -0.79
C GLU A 22 28.81 -12.34 -2.05
N LEU A 23 28.39 -11.11 -2.19
CA LEU A 23 27.62 -10.63 -3.33
C LEU A 23 28.48 -9.73 -4.22
N ALA A 24 28.74 -10.17 -5.45
CA ALA A 24 29.32 -9.31 -6.47
C ALA A 24 28.24 -8.36 -7.06
N ARG A 25 28.66 -7.13 -7.37
CA ARG A 25 27.77 -6.15 -8.01
C ARG A 25 27.20 -6.66 -9.34
N SER A 26 28.01 -7.34 -10.14
CA SER A 26 27.60 -7.95 -11.42
C SER A 26 26.50 -8.97 -11.20
N THR A 27 26.64 -9.86 -10.22
CA THR A 27 25.62 -10.87 -9.87
C THR A 27 24.29 -10.23 -9.52
N LEU A 28 24.32 -9.15 -8.73
CA LEU A 28 23.09 -8.39 -8.41
C LEU A 28 22.46 -7.72 -9.65
N ALA A 29 23.31 -7.19 -10.54
CA ALA A 29 22.85 -6.56 -11.77
C ALA A 29 22.21 -7.58 -12.72
N ASP A 30 22.85 -8.73 -12.90
CA ASP A 30 22.34 -9.83 -13.73
C ASP A 30 21.06 -10.44 -13.14
N ALA A 31 21.01 -10.64 -11.84
CA ALA A 31 19.78 -11.08 -11.16
C ALA A 31 18.63 -10.10 -11.38
N GLY A 32 18.89 -8.79 -11.23
CA GLY A 32 17.91 -7.73 -11.48
C GLY A 32 17.45 -7.66 -12.93
N ALA A 33 18.29 -8.04 -13.90
CA ALA A 33 17.96 -8.02 -15.31
C ALA A 33 17.19 -9.29 -15.76
N ARG A 34 17.47 -10.46 -15.18
CA ARG A 34 17.04 -11.76 -15.71
C ARG A 34 15.95 -12.46 -14.88
N ARG A 35 15.90 -12.24 -13.55
CA ARG A 35 14.91 -12.92 -12.71
C ARG A 35 13.51 -12.38 -12.98
N PRO A 36 12.49 -13.24 -13.22
CA PRO A 36 11.15 -12.79 -13.53
C PRO A 36 10.48 -12.15 -12.31
N PRO A 37 9.90 -10.95 -12.43
CA PRO A 37 9.17 -10.29 -11.34
C PRO A 37 7.96 -11.10 -10.85
N ALA A 38 7.41 -11.98 -11.69
CA ALA A 38 6.28 -12.83 -11.36
C ALA A 38 6.54 -13.71 -10.12
N VAL A 39 7.76 -14.25 -9.96
CA VAL A 39 8.13 -15.05 -8.78
C VAL A 39 8.02 -14.22 -7.50
N PHE A 40 8.44 -12.96 -7.54
CA PHE A 40 8.34 -12.06 -6.40
C PHE A 40 6.89 -11.64 -6.14
N ALA A 41 6.10 -11.45 -7.20
CA ALA A 41 4.67 -11.17 -7.08
C ALA A 41 3.93 -12.34 -6.41
N GLU A 42 4.24 -13.58 -6.80
CA GLU A 42 3.68 -14.80 -6.20
C GLU A 42 4.09 -14.95 -4.74
N ALA A 43 5.38 -14.78 -4.42
CA ALA A 43 5.88 -14.81 -3.04
C ALA A 43 5.18 -13.77 -2.16
N PHE A 44 4.99 -12.55 -2.67
CA PHE A 44 4.21 -11.53 -1.98
C PHE A 44 2.74 -11.97 -1.78
N GLY A 45 2.12 -12.55 -2.80
CA GLY A 45 0.75 -13.08 -2.74
C GLY A 45 0.57 -14.14 -1.65
N LEU A 46 1.53 -15.07 -1.51
CA LEU A 46 1.53 -16.09 -0.46
C LEU A 46 1.62 -15.47 0.94
N LEU A 47 2.53 -14.51 1.15
CA LEU A 47 2.68 -13.79 2.42
C LEU A 47 1.41 -12.99 2.76
N ALA A 48 0.84 -12.30 1.78
CA ALA A 48 -0.42 -11.58 1.93
C ALA A 48 -1.57 -12.53 2.32
N GLY A 49 -1.64 -13.71 1.69
CA GLY A 49 -2.62 -14.74 2.01
C GLY A 49 -2.47 -15.30 3.43
N GLN A 50 -1.24 -15.39 3.96
CA GLN A 50 -1.02 -15.80 5.36
C GLN A 50 -1.57 -14.77 6.34
N LEU A 51 -1.29 -13.48 6.10
CA LEU A 51 -1.83 -12.39 6.92
C LEU A 51 -3.36 -12.35 6.88
N ASP A 52 -3.94 -12.59 5.72
CA ASP A 52 -5.39 -12.56 5.51
C ASP A 52 -6.12 -13.69 6.29
N ARG A 53 -5.56 -14.89 6.30
CA ARG A 53 -6.11 -16.03 7.06
C ARG A 53 -6.13 -15.80 8.58
N GLN A 54 -5.13 -15.10 9.10
CA GLN A 54 -5.01 -14.83 10.54
C GLN A 54 -6.00 -13.77 11.05
N THR A 55 -6.71 -13.07 10.16
CA THR A 55 -7.58 -11.92 10.49
C THR A 55 -9.04 -12.12 10.16
N ARG A 56 -9.48 -13.34 9.87
CA ARG A 56 -10.90 -13.63 9.59
C ARG A 56 -11.72 -13.42 10.86
N GLY A 57 -12.65 -12.49 10.86
CA GLY A 57 -13.61 -12.27 11.94
C GLY A 57 -14.15 -10.85 12.13
N ASP A 58 -13.50 -9.82 11.62
CA ASP A 58 -13.93 -8.44 11.84
C ASP A 58 -14.81 -7.90 10.70
N ALA A 59 -15.84 -7.11 11.04
CA ALA A 59 -16.69 -6.42 10.06
C ALA A 59 -15.89 -5.46 9.15
N ASP A 60 -14.80 -4.85 9.66
CA ASP A 60 -13.83 -4.09 8.89
C ASP A 60 -13.04 -4.95 7.88
N ALA A 61 -13.14 -6.26 8.00
CA ALA A 61 -12.49 -7.22 7.12
C ALA A 61 -12.91 -7.08 5.65
N MET A 62 -14.09 -6.51 5.39
CA MET A 62 -14.69 -6.41 4.06
C MET A 62 -14.45 -5.06 3.36
N LEU A 63 -13.70 -4.13 3.98
CA LEU A 63 -13.33 -2.86 3.35
C LEU A 63 -12.15 -3.05 2.38
N ARG A 64 -12.29 -2.57 1.16
CA ARG A 64 -11.30 -2.64 0.08
C ARG A 64 -11.05 -1.23 -0.46
N ILE A 65 -9.98 -0.58 0.00
CA ILE A 65 -9.54 0.70 -0.52
C ILE A 65 -8.66 0.46 -1.73
N ILE A 66 -8.99 1.06 -2.86
CA ILE A 66 -8.26 0.87 -4.12
C ILE A 66 -7.69 2.21 -4.56
N ASP A 67 -6.38 2.24 -4.76
CA ASP A 67 -5.70 3.42 -5.27
C ASP A 67 -4.41 3.03 -6.00
N SER A 68 -3.82 3.98 -6.72
CA SER A 68 -2.53 3.82 -7.37
C SER A 68 -1.54 4.88 -6.91
N THR A 69 -0.27 4.49 -6.86
CA THR A 69 0.79 5.43 -6.55
C THR A 69 1.72 5.59 -7.74
N PRO A 70 2.02 6.84 -8.17
CA PRO A 70 3.03 7.08 -9.20
C PRO A 70 4.42 6.73 -8.70
N ILE A 71 5.18 6.09 -9.59
CA ILE A 71 6.60 5.75 -9.45
C ILE A 71 7.35 6.48 -10.56
N PRO A 72 7.71 7.75 -10.37
CA PRO A 72 8.47 8.51 -11.35
C PRO A 72 9.86 7.92 -11.54
N LEU A 73 10.28 7.80 -12.80
CA LEU A 73 11.58 7.25 -13.18
C LEU A 73 12.45 8.33 -13.82
N GLY A 74 13.76 8.23 -13.59
CA GLY A 74 14.75 9.16 -14.11
C GLY A 74 15.03 8.98 -15.61
N LYS A 75 15.84 9.87 -16.17
CA LYS A 75 16.20 9.91 -17.60
C LYS A 75 16.86 8.61 -18.10
N LEU A 76 17.50 7.84 -17.22
CA LEU A 76 18.14 6.57 -17.57
C LEU A 76 17.14 5.42 -17.82
N CYS A 77 15.85 5.66 -17.61
CA CYS A 77 14.76 4.73 -17.90
C CYS A 77 13.97 5.21 -19.12
N ASP A 78 14.64 5.27 -20.28
CA ASP A 78 14.10 5.76 -21.56
C ASP A 78 12.91 4.94 -22.07
N TRP A 79 12.86 3.65 -21.74
CA TRP A 79 11.77 2.72 -22.01
C TRP A 79 10.45 3.10 -21.32
N ALA A 80 10.52 3.85 -20.22
CA ALA A 80 9.33 4.16 -19.41
C ALA A 80 8.41 5.13 -20.14
N LYS A 81 7.11 4.84 -20.15
CA LYS A 81 6.09 5.66 -20.80
C LYS A 81 5.69 6.87 -19.94
N SER A 82 5.22 7.92 -20.62
CA SER A 82 4.74 9.15 -19.98
C SER A 82 3.23 9.27 -20.13
N ASN A 83 2.59 9.87 -19.11
CA ASN A 83 1.18 10.27 -19.16
C ASN A 83 0.99 11.79 -19.28
N GLY A 84 2.04 12.52 -19.66
CA GLY A 84 2.05 13.98 -19.73
C GLY A 84 2.41 14.69 -18.42
N ARG A 85 2.22 14.02 -17.25
CA ARG A 85 2.60 14.58 -15.93
C ARG A 85 3.92 14.03 -15.42
N PHE A 86 4.17 12.74 -15.65
CA PHE A 86 5.42 12.08 -15.30
C PHE A 86 5.70 10.90 -16.22
N ARG A 87 6.96 10.52 -16.31
CA ARG A 87 7.43 9.29 -16.96
C ARG A 87 7.68 8.25 -15.88
N GLY A 88 7.21 7.00 -16.08
CA GLY A 88 7.45 5.94 -15.10
C GLY A 88 6.36 4.87 -15.07
N LEU A 89 6.20 4.31 -13.90
CA LEU A 89 5.23 3.26 -13.61
C LEU A 89 4.15 3.75 -12.62
N LYS A 90 3.06 3.01 -12.52
CA LYS A 90 2.08 3.11 -11.44
C LYS A 90 1.95 1.76 -10.74
N MET A 91 1.95 1.76 -9.44
CA MET A 91 1.64 0.58 -8.63
C MET A 91 0.22 0.70 -8.10
N HIS A 92 -0.65 -0.20 -8.52
CA HIS A 92 -2.06 -0.28 -8.12
C HIS A 92 -2.21 -1.24 -6.96
N VAL A 93 -2.88 -0.80 -5.91
CA VAL A 93 -2.98 -1.54 -4.65
C VAL A 93 -4.42 -1.57 -4.18
N VAL A 94 -4.85 -2.74 -3.69
CA VAL A 94 -6.01 -2.87 -2.80
C VAL A 94 -5.50 -2.94 -1.38
N PHE A 95 -6.02 -2.11 -0.51
CA PHE A 95 -5.64 -2.04 0.88
C PHE A 95 -6.83 -2.29 1.79
N ASN A 96 -6.65 -3.17 2.75
CA ASN A 96 -7.60 -3.39 3.83
C ASN A 96 -7.05 -2.74 5.10
N PRO A 97 -7.64 -1.64 5.59
CA PRO A 97 -7.15 -0.93 6.76
C PRO A 97 -7.18 -1.76 8.05
N GLY A 98 -8.27 -2.48 8.30
CA GLY A 98 -8.45 -3.31 9.49
C GLY A 98 -7.39 -4.41 9.60
N ARG A 99 -6.86 -4.86 8.47
CA ARG A 99 -5.79 -5.87 8.40
C ARG A 99 -4.41 -5.27 8.20
N ALA A 100 -4.33 -3.97 7.92
CA ALA A 100 -3.09 -3.25 7.53
C ALA A 100 -2.33 -3.97 6.38
N LEU A 101 -3.07 -4.59 5.46
CA LEU A 101 -2.54 -5.47 4.43
C LEU A 101 -2.79 -4.89 3.03
N PRO A 102 -1.75 -4.48 2.32
CA PRO A 102 -1.84 -4.17 0.91
C PRO A 102 -1.76 -5.44 0.06
N ARG A 103 -2.52 -5.47 -1.03
CA ARG A 103 -2.37 -6.42 -2.14
C ARG A 103 -2.07 -5.64 -3.41
N VAL A 104 -0.96 -5.94 -4.06
CA VAL A 104 -0.65 -5.34 -5.36
C VAL A 104 -1.57 -5.99 -6.40
N LEU A 105 -2.34 -5.16 -7.10
CA LEU A 105 -3.16 -5.59 -8.23
C LEU A 105 -2.31 -5.72 -9.48
N ASP A 106 -1.53 -4.67 -9.76
CA ASP A 106 -0.66 -4.60 -10.93
C ASP A 106 0.37 -3.47 -10.80
N ILE A 107 1.45 -3.57 -11.56
CA ILE A 107 2.42 -2.50 -11.79
C ILE A 107 2.39 -2.19 -13.29
N THR A 108 1.85 -1.04 -13.66
CA THR A 108 1.61 -0.66 -15.05
C THR A 108 2.47 0.52 -15.48
N ASP A 109 2.55 0.76 -16.79
CA ASP A 109 3.06 2.01 -17.33
C ASP A 109 2.22 3.22 -16.85
N ALA A 110 2.85 4.40 -16.76
CA ALA A 110 2.20 5.62 -16.27
C ALA A 110 0.96 6.02 -17.10
N ASN A 111 0.90 5.69 -18.37
CA ASN A 111 -0.19 6.02 -19.29
C ASN A 111 -1.39 5.04 -19.22
N VAL A 112 -1.30 3.95 -18.48
CA VAL A 112 -2.43 3.02 -18.30
C VAL A 112 -3.50 3.65 -17.43
N ASN A 113 -4.77 3.54 -17.84
CA ASN A 113 -5.90 4.08 -17.09
C ASN A 113 -6.18 3.24 -15.83
N ASP A 114 -6.36 3.89 -14.69
CA ASP A 114 -6.57 3.24 -13.39
C ASP A 114 -7.84 2.38 -13.37
N ALA A 115 -8.93 2.83 -14.03
CA ALA A 115 -10.17 2.07 -14.13
C ALA A 115 -10.01 0.74 -14.90
N ARG A 116 -9.03 0.64 -15.80
CA ARG A 116 -8.71 -0.63 -16.49
C ARG A 116 -8.20 -1.67 -15.50
N VAL A 117 -7.31 -1.27 -14.60
CA VAL A 117 -6.73 -2.17 -13.59
C VAL A 117 -7.77 -2.54 -12.53
N GLY A 118 -8.55 -1.57 -12.06
CA GLY A 118 -9.64 -1.83 -11.10
C GLY A 118 -10.64 -2.89 -11.60
N ARG A 119 -11.01 -2.83 -12.88
CA ARG A 119 -11.92 -3.80 -13.51
C ARG A 119 -11.35 -5.21 -13.67
N ALA A 120 -10.04 -5.30 -13.87
CA ALA A 120 -9.37 -6.60 -14.03
C ALA A 120 -9.27 -7.35 -12.69
N GLY A 121 -9.39 -6.66 -11.57
CA GLY A 121 -9.44 -7.26 -10.24
C GLY A 121 -10.75 -8.01 -10.00
N ALA A 122 -10.68 -9.17 -9.34
CA ALA A 122 -11.87 -9.88 -8.92
C ALA A 122 -12.68 -9.06 -7.91
N VAL A 123 -13.98 -8.96 -8.11
CA VAL A 123 -14.90 -8.38 -7.15
C VAL A 123 -15.15 -9.42 -6.05
N GLU A 124 -14.89 -9.03 -4.80
CA GLU A 124 -15.14 -9.89 -3.65
C GLU A 124 -16.58 -9.69 -3.16
N ALA A 125 -17.38 -10.76 -3.10
CA ALA A 125 -18.77 -10.70 -2.71
C ALA A 125 -18.94 -10.15 -1.29
N GLY A 126 -19.91 -9.25 -1.10
CA GLY A 126 -20.21 -8.60 0.17
C GLY A 126 -19.21 -7.50 0.59
N ALA A 127 -18.14 -7.27 -0.18
CA ALA A 127 -17.15 -6.26 0.15
C ALA A 127 -17.61 -4.84 -0.18
N THR A 128 -17.07 -3.86 0.53
CA THR A 128 -17.21 -2.43 0.20
C THR A 128 -15.95 -1.90 -0.44
N HIS A 129 -16.05 -1.50 -1.70
CA HIS A 129 -14.94 -0.98 -2.49
C HIS A 129 -14.90 0.54 -2.43
N VAL A 130 -13.82 1.12 -1.91
CA VAL A 130 -13.64 2.58 -1.82
C VAL A 130 -12.50 3.00 -2.74
N PHE A 131 -12.78 3.93 -3.65
CA PHE A 131 -11.81 4.38 -4.65
C PHE A 131 -12.06 5.82 -5.10
N ASP A 132 -11.04 6.45 -5.68
CA ASP A 132 -11.19 7.80 -6.23
C ASP A 132 -11.86 7.78 -7.61
N LYS A 133 -12.32 8.96 -8.07
CA LYS A 133 -12.99 9.18 -9.36
C LYS A 133 -12.21 8.65 -10.58
N GLY A 134 -10.88 8.47 -10.47
CA GLY A 134 -10.06 7.88 -11.52
C GLY A 134 -10.44 6.43 -11.86
N TYR A 135 -11.02 5.71 -10.91
CA TYR A 135 -11.47 4.34 -11.05
C TYR A 135 -12.94 4.21 -11.50
N CYS A 136 -13.68 5.31 -11.68
CA CYS A 136 -15.10 5.28 -12.06
C CYS A 136 -15.31 4.65 -13.43
N HIS A 137 -16.03 3.51 -13.45
CA HIS A 137 -16.42 2.80 -14.66
C HIS A 137 -17.74 2.05 -14.45
N TYR A 138 -18.75 2.32 -15.27
CA TYR A 138 -20.12 1.79 -15.12
C TYR A 138 -20.20 0.26 -15.15
N GLY A 139 -19.48 -0.37 -16.07
CA GLY A 139 -19.44 -1.84 -16.14
C GLY A 139 -18.85 -2.49 -14.89
N TRP A 140 -17.90 -1.83 -14.23
CA TRP A 140 -17.35 -2.31 -12.97
C TRP A 140 -18.33 -2.11 -11.81
N TRP A 141 -19.02 -0.98 -11.75
CA TRP A 141 -20.07 -0.75 -10.76
C TRP A 141 -21.18 -1.79 -10.83
N ARG A 142 -21.59 -2.17 -12.06
CA ARG A 142 -22.54 -3.27 -12.26
C ARG A 142 -22.00 -4.61 -11.74
N ALA A 143 -20.73 -4.91 -11.96
CA ALA A 143 -20.11 -6.14 -11.46
C ALA A 143 -20.05 -6.15 -9.92
N ILE A 144 -19.75 -5.01 -9.30
CA ILE A 144 -19.76 -4.84 -7.84
C ILE A 144 -21.18 -5.09 -7.30
N ASP A 145 -22.18 -4.44 -7.89
CA ASP A 145 -23.59 -4.57 -7.49
C ASP A 145 -24.11 -5.99 -7.66
N ALA A 146 -23.83 -6.61 -8.81
CA ALA A 146 -24.23 -7.99 -9.11
C ALA A 146 -23.58 -9.03 -8.18
N ALA A 147 -22.43 -8.72 -7.57
CA ALA A 147 -21.76 -9.54 -6.57
C ALA A 147 -22.33 -9.32 -5.15
N GLY A 148 -23.40 -8.54 -4.98
CA GLY A 148 -23.93 -8.15 -3.67
C GLY A 148 -22.94 -7.31 -2.86
N SER A 149 -22.09 -6.56 -3.55
CA SER A 149 -21.03 -5.73 -2.99
C SER A 149 -21.34 -4.25 -3.15
N PHE A 150 -20.65 -3.42 -2.40
CA PHE A 150 -20.88 -1.99 -2.38
C PHE A 150 -19.67 -1.23 -2.88
N PHE A 151 -19.90 0.00 -3.36
CA PHE A 151 -18.82 0.94 -3.62
C PHE A 151 -19.09 2.31 -3.01
N VAL A 152 -18.01 3.03 -2.71
CA VAL A 152 -18.06 4.46 -2.36
C VAL A 152 -16.97 5.17 -3.15
N THR A 153 -17.36 6.19 -3.92
CA THR A 153 -16.45 6.95 -4.77
C THR A 153 -16.87 8.41 -4.89
N ARG A 154 -16.03 9.24 -5.51
CA ARG A 154 -16.43 10.58 -5.95
C ARG A 154 -16.95 10.52 -7.39
N PRO A 155 -18.07 11.17 -7.72
CA PRO A 155 -18.50 11.29 -9.10
C PRO A 155 -17.50 12.14 -9.92
N LYS A 156 -17.40 11.87 -11.21
CA LYS A 156 -16.73 12.78 -12.16
C LYS A 156 -17.58 14.02 -12.33
N THR A 157 -16.96 15.17 -12.53
CA THR A 157 -17.67 16.47 -12.70
C THR A 157 -18.63 16.50 -13.90
N ASN A 158 -18.32 15.72 -14.93
CA ASN A 158 -19.15 15.61 -16.15
C ASN A 158 -20.19 14.47 -16.08
N MET A 159 -20.39 13.87 -14.91
CA MET A 159 -21.39 12.83 -14.69
C MET A 159 -22.74 13.52 -14.42
N GLY A 160 -23.55 13.72 -15.43
CA GLY A 160 -24.88 14.34 -15.31
C GLY A 160 -25.81 13.54 -14.40
N LEU A 161 -25.80 13.85 -13.10
CA LEU A 161 -26.64 13.22 -12.10
C LEU A 161 -27.79 14.17 -11.71
N ALA A 162 -29.03 13.70 -11.81
CA ALA A 162 -30.21 14.39 -11.35
C ALA A 162 -30.72 13.75 -10.04
N VAL A 163 -31.19 14.58 -9.12
CA VAL A 163 -31.84 14.10 -7.88
C VAL A 163 -33.17 13.48 -8.23
N ALA A 164 -33.38 12.25 -7.83
CA ALA A 164 -34.65 11.55 -7.95
C ALA A 164 -35.50 11.73 -6.69
N ARG A 165 -34.86 11.64 -5.51
CA ARG A 165 -35.51 11.79 -4.22
C ARG A 165 -34.51 12.23 -3.15
N ALA A 166 -34.89 13.21 -2.30
CA ALA A 166 -34.16 13.50 -1.07
C ALA A 166 -34.45 12.42 -0.01
N ARG A 167 -33.43 12.01 0.72
CA ARG A 167 -33.54 11.07 1.86
C ARG A 167 -33.55 11.84 3.17
N PRO A 168 -34.23 11.35 4.19
CA PRO A 168 -34.16 11.95 5.52
C PRO A 168 -32.73 11.95 6.04
N LEU A 169 -32.27 13.09 6.53
CA LEU A 169 -31.01 13.21 7.23
C LEU A 169 -31.23 12.77 8.70
N GLY A 170 -30.66 11.64 9.08
CA GLY A 170 -30.55 11.22 10.47
C GLY A 170 -29.39 11.94 11.17
N GLU A 171 -28.48 11.18 11.77
CA GLU A 171 -27.24 11.71 12.30
C GLU A 171 -26.41 12.38 11.19
N ARG A 172 -25.86 13.56 11.49
CA ARG A 172 -25.13 14.39 10.50
C ARG A 172 -23.64 14.52 10.83
N ALA A 173 -23.28 14.44 12.12
CA ALA A 173 -21.91 14.64 12.55
C ALA A 173 -21.09 13.34 12.41
N GLY A 174 -20.07 13.40 11.58
CA GLY A 174 -19.02 12.39 11.49
C GLY A 174 -17.70 12.91 12.05
N GLU A 175 -16.75 12.03 12.24
CA GLU A 175 -15.41 12.44 12.67
C GLU A 175 -14.70 13.23 11.57
N GLY A 176 -14.58 14.56 11.73
CA GLY A 176 -13.92 15.47 10.80
C GLY A 176 -14.73 15.80 9.54
N PHE A 177 -16.06 15.66 9.59
CA PHE A 177 -16.98 16.09 8.56
C PHE A 177 -18.43 16.18 9.07
N VAL A 178 -19.26 16.91 8.33
CA VAL A 178 -20.72 16.99 8.54
C VAL A 178 -21.43 16.60 7.25
N VAL A 179 -22.53 15.83 7.36
CA VAL A 179 -23.39 15.49 6.23
C VAL A 179 -24.30 16.67 5.90
N LEU A 180 -24.27 17.15 4.67
CA LEU A 180 -25.12 18.24 4.17
C LEU A 180 -26.35 17.75 3.46
N ALA A 181 -26.24 16.66 2.66
CA ALA A 181 -27.34 16.11 1.88
C ALA A 181 -27.20 14.60 1.70
N ASP A 182 -28.32 13.92 1.59
CA ASP A 182 -28.46 12.49 1.27
C ASP A 182 -29.58 12.34 0.23
N GLU A 183 -29.25 11.81 -0.94
CA GLU A 183 -30.14 11.85 -2.09
C GLU A 183 -30.02 10.57 -2.92
N GLU A 184 -31.14 10.03 -3.35
CA GLU A 184 -31.17 9.08 -4.45
C GLU A 184 -31.02 9.83 -5.77
N VAL A 185 -30.13 9.34 -6.62
CA VAL A 185 -29.80 10.02 -7.88
C VAL A 185 -29.92 9.08 -9.08
N ARG A 186 -30.16 9.66 -10.24
CA ARG A 186 -30.19 8.97 -11.53
C ARG A 186 -29.41 9.77 -12.56
N PHE A 187 -29.00 9.12 -13.63
CA PHE A 187 -28.41 9.84 -14.76
C PHE A 187 -29.44 10.73 -15.44
N ALA A 188 -29.04 11.96 -15.74
CA ALA A 188 -29.95 12.98 -16.33
C ALA A 188 -30.23 12.72 -17.81
N SER A 189 -29.32 12.05 -18.54
CA SER A 189 -29.48 11.81 -19.98
C SER A 189 -30.05 10.40 -20.25
N LYS A 190 -30.95 10.32 -21.25
CA LYS A 190 -31.53 9.05 -21.72
C LYS A 190 -30.44 8.03 -22.22
N GLY A 191 -29.27 8.51 -22.60
CA GLY A 191 -28.16 7.67 -23.05
C GLY A 191 -27.45 6.91 -21.93
N ASP A 192 -27.56 7.38 -20.69
CA ASP A 192 -26.94 6.77 -19.49
C ASP A 192 -27.84 5.73 -18.80
N SER A 193 -29.02 5.41 -19.38
CA SER A 193 -29.96 4.37 -18.90
C SER A 193 -29.37 2.94 -18.94
N LYS A 194 -28.08 2.80 -19.26
CA LYS A 194 -27.34 1.53 -19.31
C LYS A 194 -26.86 1.02 -17.95
N LEU A 195 -27.07 1.78 -16.86
CA LEU A 195 -26.68 1.36 -15.52
C LEU A 195 -27.93 1.10 -14.66
N PRO A 196 -28.48 -0.12 -14.65
CA PRO A 196 -29.71 -0.45 -13.92
C PRO A 196 -29.44 -0.72 -12.43
N ILE A 197 -28.68 0.15 -11.77
CA ILE A 197 -28.42 0.07 -10.34
C ILE A 197 -28.93 1.35 -9.66
N ALA A 198 -29.46 1.19 -8.45
CA ALA A 198 -29.81 2.33 -7.62
C ALA A 198 -28.56 3.07 -7.17
N LEU A 199 -28.57 4.39 -7.32
CA LEU A 199 -27.44 5.24 -6.92
C LEU A 199 -27.87 6.23 -5.85
N ARG A 200 -27.00 6.47 -4.90
CA ARG A 200 -27.16 7.40 -3.80
C ARG A 200 -26.00 8.38 -3.78
N ARG A 201 -26.27 9.64 -3.60
CA ARG A 201 -25.30 10.71 -3.43
C ARG A 201 -25.37 11.22 -1.98
N VAL A 202 -24.25 11.17 -1.29
CA VAL A 202 -24.07 11.76 0.04
C VAL A 202 -23.12 12.94 -0.11
N THR A 203 -23.56 14.14 0.26
CA THR A 203 -22.72 15.35 0.25
C THR A 203 -22.25 15.62 1.67
N ILE A 204 -20.94 15.70 1.85
CA ILE A 204 -20.31 16.00 3.13
C ILE A 204 -19.51 17.29 3.04
N GLU A 205 -19.41 18.02 4.14
CA GLU A 205 -18.49 19.13 4.34
C GLU A 205 -17.43 18.71 5.35
N ARG A 206 -16.17 18.87 4.99
CA ARG A 206 -15.02 18.57 5.85
C ARG A 206 -14.72 19.76 6.77
N ASP A 207 -13.93 19.52 7.82
CA ASP A 207 -13.49 20.58 8.76
C ASP A 207 -12.75 21.74 8.07
N ASP A 208 -12.18 21.51 6.88
CA ASP A 208 -11.55 22.56 6.07
C ASP A 208 -12.56 23.35 5.20
N GLY A 209 -13.87 23.19 5.39
CA GLY A 209 -14.95 23.83 4.67
C GLY A 209 -15.17 23.30 3.25
N ARG A 210 -14.43 22.30 2.79
CA ARG A 210 -14.58 21.73 1.44
C ARG A 210 -15.72 20.74 1.39
N GLN A 211 -16.61 20.96 0.44
CA GLN A 211 -17.68 20.02 0.16
C GLN A 211 -17.26 18.94 -0.82
N ILE A 212 -17.66 17.71 -0.53
CA ILE A 212 -17.37 16.52 -1.33
C ILE A 212 -18.67 15.75 -1.55
N ALA A 213 -19.03 15.52 -2.81
CA ALA A 213 -20.07 14.58 -3.17
C ALA A 213 -19.49 13.16 -3.25
N LEU A 214 -20.13 12.22 -2.58
CA LEU A 214 -19.85 10.79 -2.61
C LEU A 214 -20.97 10.07 -3.34
N LEU A 215 -20.65 9.05 -4.12
CA LEU A 215 -21.57 8.23 -4.86
C LEU A 215 -21.43 6.78 -4.43
N THR A 216 -22.56 6.11 -4.19
CA THR A 216 -22.59 4.71 -3.74
C THR A 216 -23.84 4.00 -4.28
N ASN A 217 -23.80 2.66 -4.33
CA ASN A 217 -24.97 1.79 -4.49
C ASN A 217 -25.53 1.29 -3.14
N ASP A 218 -24.94 1.70 -2.02
CA ASP A 218 -25.39 1.32 -0.69
C ASP A 218 -26.54 2.24 -0.23
N LEU A 219 -27.74 1.68 -0.20
CA LEU A 219 -28.93 2.39 0.24
C LEU A 219 -29.24 2.14 1.74
N ALA A 220 -28.54 1.21 2.39
CA ALA A 220 -28.87 0.77 3.76
C ALA A 220 -28.08 1.54 4.82
N ARG A 221 -26.76 1.71 4.64
CA ARG A 221 -25.91 2.39 5.62
C ARG A 221 -26.35 3.84 5.84
N SER A 222 -26.10 4.37 7.03
CA SER A 222 -26.28 5.81 7.31
C SER A 222 -25.38 6.68 6.44
N ALA A 223 -25.73 7.94 6.24
CA ALA A 223 -24.91 8.88 5.46
C ALA A 223 -23.55 9.15 6.15
N VAL A 224 -23.52 9.11 7.49
CA VAL A 224 -22.26 9.25 8.27
C VAL A 224 -21.34 8.06 8.02
N GLU A 225 -21.85 6.83 7.99
CA GLU A 225 -21.03 5.64 7.69
C GLU A 225 -20.45 5.72 6.27
N VAL A 226 -21.22 6.15 5.27
CA VAL A 226 -20.71 6.36 3.91
C VAL A 226 -19.59 7.40 3.88
N GLY A 227 -19.73 8.50 4.62
CA GLY A 227 -18.70 9.52 4.78
C GLY A 227 -17.42 8.97 5.43
N ALA A 228 -17.57 8.18 6.50
CA ALA A 228 -16.49 7.55 7.23
C ALA A 228 -15.72 6.54 6.35
N LEU A 229 -16.43 5.72 5.56
CA LEU A 229 -15.81 4.81 4.59
C LEU A 229 -14.94 5.57 3.58
N TYR A 230 -15.42 6.69 3.06
CA TYR A 230 -14.62 7.49 2.12
C TYR A 230 -13.43 8.16 2.82
N LYS A 231 -13.60 8.64 4.05
CA LYS A 231 -12.49 9.18 4.86
C LYS A 231 -11.40 8.13 5.07
N ALA A 232 -11.78 6.86 5.28
CA ALA A 232 -10.82 5.76 5.44
C ALA A 232 -9.91 5.57 4.20
N ARG A 233 -10.30 6.04 3.00
CA ARG A 233 -9.48 6.03 1.80
C ARG A 233 -8.10 6.69 2.01
N TRP A 234 -8.03 7.70 2.89
CA TRP A 234 -6.76 8.35 3.19
C TRP A 234 -5.69 7.41 3.74
N GLN A 235 -6.07 6.31 4.33
CA GLN A 235 -5.13 5.33 4.89
C GLN A 235 -4.24 4.69 3.83
N ILE A 236 -4.71 4.52 2.58
CA ILE A 236 -3.85 4.01 1.49
C ILE A 236 -2.81 5.06 1.07
N GLU A 237 -3.13 6.36 1.16
CA GLU A 237 -2.16 7.43 0.90
C GLU A 237 -1.05 7.45 1.96
N LEU A 238 -1.41 7.20 3.24
CA LEU A 238 -0.44 7.03 4.33
C LEU A 238 0.45 5.81 4.09
N LEU A 239 -0.11 4.68 3.66
CA LEU A 239 0.65 3.50 3.25
C LEU A 239 1.64 3.84 2.13
N PHE A 240 1.20 4.50 1.05
CA PHE A 240 2.08 4.88 -0.05
C PHE A 240 3.19 5.84 0.38
N ARG A 241 2.87 6.80 1.26
CA ARG A 241 3.87 7.70 1.85
C ARG A 241 4.92 6.90 2.61
N TRP A 242 4.48 5.97 3.45
CA TRP A 242 5.34 5.10 4.23
C TRP A 242 6.26 4.25 3.33
N LEU A 243 5.70 3.56 2.33
CA LEU A 243 6.47 2.76 1.37
C LEU A 243 7.56 3.58 0.66
N LYS A 244 7.23 4.82 0.24
CA LYS A 244 8.16 5.71 -0.45
C LYS A 244 9.28 6.21 0.47
N GLN A 245 9.01 6.41 1.74
CA GLN A 245 9.99 6.93 2.71
C GLN A 245 10.90 5.83 3.24
N HIS A 246 10.35 4.70 3.68
CA HIS A 246 11.10 3.69 4.43
C HIS A 246 11.64 2.55 3.55
N LEU A 247 10.94 2.17 2.49
CA LEU A 247 11.39 1.10 1.60
C LEU A 247 12.11 1.60 0.33
N LYS A 248 12.46 2.90 0.30
CA LYS A 248 13.27 3.54 -0.74
C LYS A 248 12.81 3.27 -2.19
N ILE A 249 11.49 3.11 -2.41
CA ILE A 249 10.93 2.86 -3.74
C ILE A 249 10.97 4.08 -4.69
N ARG A 250 11.79 5.08 -4.35
CA ARG A 250 12.13 6.23 -5.19
C ARG A 250 13.56 6.20 -5.72
N ARG A 251 14.42 5.31 -5.18
CA ARG A 251 15.83 5.17 -5.57
C ARG A 251 16.06 3.74 -6.04
N PHE A 252 16.03 3.55 -7.34
CA PHE A 252 16.19 2.23 -7.93
C PHE A 252 17.65 1.85 -8.09
N LEU A 253 17.95 0.58 -7.87
CA LEU A 253 19.27 0.01 -7.99
C LEU A 253 19.64 -0.31 -9.45
N GLY A 254 18.63 -0.54 -10.29
CA GLY A 254 18.74 -0.78 -11.72
C GLY A 254 17.84 0.14 -12.52
N ASN A 255 18.10 0.27 -13.83
CA ASN A 255 17.37 1.18 -14.72
C ASN A 255 16.46 0.43 -15.72
N ASN A 256 16.53 -0.90 -15.81
CA ASN A 256 15.64 -1.68 -16.67
C ASN A 256 14.30 -1.95 -15.97
N ASP A 257 13.26 -2.22 -16.74
CA ASP A 257 11.89 -2.46 -16.26
C ASP A 257 11.84 -3.61 -15.24
N ASN A 258 12.53 -4.70 -15.55
CA ASN A 258 12.58 -5.89 -14.71
C ASN A 258 13.14 -5.60 -13.31
N ALA A 259 14.29 -4.94 -13.22
CA ALA A 259 14.94 -4.61 -11.95
C ALA A 259 14.08 -3.68 -11.09
N ILE A 260 13.36 -2.75 -11.71
CA ILE A 260 12.48 -1.82 -11.00
C ILE A 260 11.28 -2.57 -10.43
N ARG A 261 10.62 -3.42 -11.23
CA ARG A 261 9.50 -4.25 -10.75
C ARG A 261 9.92 -5.19 -9.64
N LEU A 262 11.07 -5.86 -9.76
CA LEU A 262 11.64 -6.69 -8.71
C LEU A 262 11.82 -5.91 -7.40
N GLN A 263 12.39 -4.69 -7.47
CA GLN A 263 12.59 -3.86 -6.28
C GLN A 263 11.27 -3.43 -5.65
N LEU A 264 10.25 -3.13 -6.44
CA LEU A 264 8.91 -2.80 -5.93
C LEU A 264 8.29 -4.00 -5.20
N TYR A 265 8.34 -5.21 -5.78
CA TYR A 265 7.84 -6.40 -5.09
C TYR A 265 8.69 -6.77 -3.86
N ALA A 266 10.01 -6.63 -3.92
CA ALA A 266 10.87 -6.84 -2.75
C ALA A 266 10.50 -5.90 -1.59
N ALA A 267 10.18 -4.64 -1.88
CA ALA A 267 9.68 -3.69 -0.88
C ALA A 267 8.33 -4.15 -0.27
N MET A 268 7.41 -4.66 -1.09
CA MET A 268 6.12 -5.18 -0.62
C MET A 268 6.29 -6.46 0.21
N ILE A 269 7.21 -7.34 -0.17
CA ILE A 269 7.58 -8.54 0.61
C ILE A 269 8.16 -8.13 1.97
N ALA A 270 9.10 -7.18 1.99
CA ALA A 270 9.66 -6.65 3.24
C ALA A 270 8.57 -6.07 4.16
N TYR A 271 7.64 -5.30 3.61
CA TYR A 271 6.48 -4.81 4.37
C TYR A 271 5.66 -5.95 4.98
N ALA A 272 5.32 -6.97 4.19
CA ALA A 272 4.53 -8.11 4.65
C ALA A 272 5.25 -8.90 5.74
N LEU A 273 6.55 -9.17 5.58
CA LEU A 273 7.37 -9.86 6.57
C LEU A 273 7.46 -9.08 7.89
N LEU A 274 7.65 -7.76 7.83
CA LEU A 274 7.67 -6.91 9.02
C LEU A 274 6.32 -6.93 9.76
N ARG A 275 5.21 -6.92 9.03
CA ARG A 275 3.87 -7.04 9.62
C ARG A 275 3.64 -8.42 10.26
N LEU A 276 4.03 -9.50 9.57
CA LEU A 276 3.98 -10.86 10.11
C LEU A 276 4.83 -11.00 11.37
N ALA A 277 6.06 -10.50 11.34
CA ALA A 277 6.99 -10.56 12.46
C ALA A 277 6.47 -9.78 13.68
N ALA A 278 5.98 -8.56 13.48
CA ALA A 278 5.40 -7.76 14.55
C ALA A 278 4.20 -8.48 15.20
N ARG A 279 3.35 -9.09 14.38
CA ARG A 279 2.16 -9.79 14.82
C ARG A 279 2.49 -11.09 15.57
N ALA A 280 3.33 -11.93 14.98
CA ALA A 280 3.75 -13.22 15.56
C ALA A 280 4.45 -13.05 16.94
N ASN A 281 5.04 -11.89 17.18
CA ASN A 281 5.73 -11.58 18.44
C ASN A 281 4.95 -10.61 19.34
N ALA A 282 3.67 -10.34 19.04
CA ALA A 282 2.79 -9.43 19.78
C ALA A 282 3.46 -8.09 20.11
N VAL A 283 4.17 -7.51 19.13
CA VAL A 283 4.90 -6.25 19.28
C VAL A 283 3.91 -5.11 19.54
N LYS A 284 4.07 -4.41 20.65
CA LYS A 284 3.21 -3.29 21.08
C LYS A 284 3.68 -1.93 20.57
N LEU A 285 4.86 -1.86 19.99
CA LEU A 285 5.45 -0.65 19.44
C LEU A 285 4.64 -0.11 18.26
N PRO A 286 4.62 1.22 18.06
CA PRO A 286 4.22 1.79 16.79
C PRO A 286 5.01 1.15 15.64
N PHE A 287 4.32 0.77 14.58
CA PHE A 287 4.93 -0.03 13.49
C PHE A 287 6.19 0.62 12.89
N LEU A 288 6.21 1.96 12.78
CA LEU A 288 7.37 2.69 12.28
C LEU A 288 8.59 2.46 13.16
N ARG A 289 8.44 2.63 14.47
CA ARG A 289 9.54 2.42 15.44
C ARG A 289 10.05 0.98 15.42
N PHE A 290 9.13 0.01 15.26
CA PHE A 290 9.51 -1.40 15.09
C PHE A 290 10.39 -1.60 13.84
N VAL A 291 10.01 -1.01 12.71
CA VAL A 291 10.77 -1.10 11.45
C VAL A 291 12.16 -0.49 11.59
N ASP A 292 12.29 0.67 12.24
CA ASP A 292 13.58 1.32 12.47
C ASP A 292 14.49 0.46 13.35
N LEU A 293 13.95 -0.15 14.40
CA LEU A 293 14.70 -1.07 15.25
C LEU A 293 15.14 -2.34 14.49
N VAL A 294 14.25 -2.92 13.67
CA VAL A 294 14.61 -4.07 12.83
C VAL A 294 15.72 -3.70 11.85
N ALA A 295 15.63 -2.52 11.21
CA ALA A 295 16.65 -2.05 10.28
C ALA A 295 18.02 -1.86 10.95
N THR A 296 18.03 -1.35 12.20
CA THR A 296 19.25 -1.14 12.99
C THR A 296 19.89 -2.47 13.41
N CYS A 297 19.06 -3.48 13.71
CA CYS A 297 19.52 -4.77 14.23
C CYS A 297 19.45 -5.90 13.18
N LEU A 298 19.38 -5.56 11.88
CA LEU A 298 19.07 -6.51 10.80
C LEU A 298 20.02 -7.72 10.78
N PHE A 299 21.29 -7.53 11.11
CA PHE A 299 22.31 -8.56 11.13
C PHE A 299 22.64 -9.07 12.54
N GLU A 300 21.96 -8.57 13.56
CA GLU A 300 22.14 -9.04 14.93
C GLU A 300 21.17 -10.18 15.25
N ARG A 301 21.65 -11.20 15.97
CA ARG A 301 20.78 -12.28 16.45
C ARG A 301 19.99 -11.81 17.67
N ARG A 302 18.80 -11.25 17.44
CA ARG A 302 17.89 -10.77 18.48
C ARG A 302 16.53 -11.44 18.44
N LYS A 303 15.92 -11.60 19.62
CA LYS A 303 14.50 -11.98 19.72
C LYS A 303 13.64 -10.77 19.35
N ILE A 304 12.78 -10.90 18.37
CA ILE A 304 11.91 -9.79 17.89
C ILE A 304 11.04 -9.24 19.02
N GLY A 305 10.48 -10.09 19.89
CA GLY A 305 9.68 -9.66 21.04
C GLY A 305 10.45 -8.90 22.14
N ALA A 306 11.78 -8.85 22.04
CA ALA A 306 12.65 -8.13 22.96
C ALA A 306 13.56 -7.12 22.25
N ILE A 307 13.19 -6.69 21.03
CA ILE A 307 14.04 -5.84 20.17
C ILE A 307 14.32 -4.46 20.81
N GLU A 308 13.45 -3.98 21.68
CA GLU A 308 13.62 -2.72 22.43
C GLU A 308 14.65 -2.83 23.57
N LYS A 309 14.92 -4.03 24.05
CA LYS A 309 15.85 -4.22 25.16
C LYS A 309 17.29 -4.12 24.64
N PRO A 310 18.24 -3.56 25.42
CA PRO A 310 19.63 -3.59 25.05
C PRO A 310 20.09 -5.04 24.85
N PRO A 311 21.08 -5.29 23.96
CA PRO A 311 21.62 -6.64 23.78
C PRO A 311 22.14 -7.16 25.12
N PRO A 312 22.00 -8.48 25.39
CA PRO A 312 22.58 -9.05 26.58
C PRO A 312 24.09 -8.78 26.56
N VAL A 313 24.60 -8.20 27.63
CA VAL A 313 26.02 -7.96 27.80
C VAL A 313 26.68 -9.36 27.88
N ASN A 314 27.49 -9.70 26.88
CA ASN A 314 28.21 -10.95 26.85
C ASN A 314 29.35 -10.86 27.92
N PRO A 315 29.29 -11.57 29.03
CA PRO A 315 30.28 -11.41 30.12
C PRO A 315 31.72 -11.68 29.67
N THR A 316 31.89 -12.41 28.56
CA THR A 316 33.23 -12.72 28.00
C THR A 316 33.88 -11.51 27.30
N ARG A 317 33.13 -10.48 26.93
CA ARG A 317 33.68 -9.24 26.35
C ARG A 317 34.01 -8.17 27.39
N ALA A 318 33.47 -8.28 28.61
CA ALA A 318 33.73 -7.34 29.69
C ALA A 318 35.11 -7.56 30.37
N SER A 319 35.77 -8.68 30.12
CA SER A 319 37.08 -8.99 30.73
C SER A 319 38.29 -8.71 29.85
N GLN A 320 38.12 -8.27 28.60
CA GLN A 320 39.21 -7.65 27.85
C GLN A 320 39.28 -6.15 28.22
N LYS A 321 39.82 -5.89 29.39
CA LYS A 321 40.40 -4.58 29.71
C LYS A 321 41.44 -4.30 28.62
N THR A 322 41.15 -3.32 27.76
CA THR A 322 42.16 -2.72 26.89
C THR A 322 43.31 -2.28 27.78
N SER A 323 44.47 -2.89 27.56
CA SER A 323 45.74 -2.45 28.16
C SER A 323 45.96 -0.98 27.72
N PRO A 324 46.42 -0.09 28.60
CA PRO A 324 46.58 1.33 28.25
C PRO A 324 47.63 1.62 27.18
N ASP A 325 48.35 0.63 26.70
CA ASP A 325 49.49 0.80 25.78
C ASP A 325 49.16 0.74 24.28
N GLN A 326 47.87 0.79 23.86
CA GLN A 326 47.52 0.76 22.44
C GLN A 326 46.94 2.09 21.90
N LEU A 327 47.25 3.22 22.50
CA LEU A 327 47.01 4.54 21.91
C LEU A 327 48.26 5.13 21.29
N GLY A 328 48.85 4.42 20.32
CA GLY A 328 49.85 4.94 19.42
C GLY A 328 49.17 5.57 18.21
N PHE A 329 48.91 6.85 18.23
CA PHE A 329 48.56 7.59 17.03
C PHE A 329 49.84 7.73 16.16
N CYS A 330 49.86 7.04 15.02
CA CYS A 330 50.78 7.39 13.94
C CYS A 330 50.09 8.49 13.10
N TYR A 331 50.54 9.73 13.27
CA TYR A 331 50.44 10.74 12.26
C TYR A 331 51.66 10.61 11.35
N ALA A 332 51.46 10.34 10.06
CA ALA A 332 52.32 10.71 8.92
C ALA A 332 51.40 10.79 7.67
#